data_09a674560beed24794d92c563c5a5891
#
_entry.id   09a674560beed24794d92c563c5a5891
#
_cell.length_a   1.000
_cell.length_b   1.000
_cell.length_c   1.000
_cell.angle_alpha   90.00
_cell.angle_beta   90.00
_cell.angle_gamma   90.00
#
_symmetry.space_group_name_H-M   'P 1'
#
loop_
_entity.id
_entity.type
_entity.pdbx_description
1 polymer ?
#
loop_
_entity_poly.entity_id
_entity_poly.type
_entity_poly.pdbx_seq_one_letter_code
_entity_poly.pdbx_strand_id
1 'polypeptide(L)'
;DTKMIQYNRLGVFDMSRKRNKFLIALIILLVAAIIGTLAYIVVKNLNENNERKSLDNIAGSYASGIENGTTSATEVTSPSINVKKVENPIDFKSLQQQNSDIYSWIYIPNTNVNYPVLQSHLDDNLYLDHDIYKNYSFSGSIYSQMCNKRDYSDRVTVLYGHNMANGSMFATLHRFYDADFFNKNRYIYVYTPDRKLTYEIVSAFEYDNRHIMNSFDFSDDNVFSDYLNMIKNPHSVSVNKRNTELTTDDKILVLSTCLNSGDGRYLVQGVLKKDEPTK
;
A
#
# COMPACT_ATOMS: atom_id res chain seq x y z
N ASP A 1 64.16 38.11 32.30
CA ASP A 1 62.89 38.38 31.60
C ASP A 1 62.78 37.66 30.19
N THR A 2 63.86 37.58 29.44
CA THR A 2 63.83 37.04 28.09
C THR A 2 63.56 35.53 28.03
N LYS A 3 63.95 34.74 29.00
CA LYS A 3 63.71 33.26 29.05
C LYS A 3 62.23 32.94 29.36
N MET A 4 61.55 33.68 30.17
CA MET A 4 60.13 33.46 30.52
C MET A 4 59.21 33.76 29.34
N ILE A 5 59.52 34.76 28.50
CA ILE A 5 58.76 35.11 27.29
C ILE A 5 58.89 33.99 26.21
N GLN A 6 60.07 33.34 26.15
CA GLN A 6 60.34 32.28 25.17
C GLN A 6 59.61 30.97 25.56
N TYR A 7 59.44 30.65 26.85
CA TYR A 7 58.69 29.49 27.32
C TYR A 7 57.19 29.63 27.08
N ASN A 8 56.62 30.83 27.27
CA ASN A 8 55.20 31.07 27.00
C ASN A 8 54.85 31.00 25.50
N ARG A 9 55.75 31.49 24.60
CA ARG A 9 55.54 31.37 23.14
C ARG A 9 55.55 29.93 22.66
N LEU A 10 56.41 29.08 23.18
CA LEU A 10 56.47 27.67 22.81
C LEU A 10 55.23 26.88 23.26
N GLY A 11 54.73 27.15 24.47
CA GLY A 11 53.51 26.54 25.01
C GLY A 11 52.23 26.93 24.24
N VAL A 12 52.10 28.19 23.83
CA VAL A 12 50.98 28.69 23.05
C VAL A 12 51.01 28.12 21.61
N PHE A 13 52.20 27.94 21.04
CA PHE A 13 52.37 27.37 19.70
C PHE A 13 52.03 25.89 19.67
N ASP A 14 52.36 25.12 20.71
CA ASP A 14 52.04 23.68 20.80
C ASP A 14 50.53 23.45 21.06
N MET A 15 49.90 24.24 21.88
CA MET A 15 48.45 24.20 22.10
C MET A 15 47.66 24.54 20.81
N SER A 16 48.08 25.51 20.02
CA SER A 16 47.48 25.89 18.74
C SER A 16 47.61 24.75 17.72
N ARG A 17 48.77 24.07 17.65
CA ARG A 17 49.01 22.95 16.76
C ARG A 17 48.17 21.69 17.14
N LYS A 18 48.00 21.43 18.43
CA LYS A 18 47.11 20.32 18.92
C LYS A 18 45.66 20.61 18.61
N ARG A 19 45.18 21.84 18.79
CA ARG A 19 43.82 22.29 18.47
C ARG A 19 43.54 22.13 16.97
N ASN A 20 44.46 22.54 16.11
CA ASN A 20 44.30 22.41 14.66
C ASN A 20 44.26 20.96 14.21
N LYS A 21 45.08 20.08 14.78
CA LYS A 21 45.02 18.63 14.51
C LYS A 21 43.70 18.02 14.93
N PHE A 22 43.16 18.41 16.09
CA PHE A 22 41.84 17.98 16.57
C PHE A 22 40.72 18.44 15.63
N LEU A 23 40.74 19.71 15.20
CA LEU A 23 39.76 20.24 14.24
C LEU A 23 39.82 19.51 12.89
N ILE A 24 41.01 19.22 12.36
CA ILE A 24 41.18 18.46 11.13
C ILE A 24 40.61 17.04 11.27
N ALA A 25 40.90 16.36 12.39
CA ALA A 25 40.35 15.04 12.66
C ALA A 25 38.81 15.05 12.74
N LEU A 26 38.22 16.08 13.38
CA LEU A 26 36.77 16.26 13.45
C LEU A 26 36.14 16.48 12.07
N ILE A 27 36.78 17.31 11.24
CA ILE A 27 36.33 17.54 9.85
C ILE A 27 36.35 16.24 9.03
N ILE A 28 37.43 15.45 9.17
CA ILE A 28 37.53 14.16 8.46
C ILE A 28 36.42 13.20 8.91
N LEU A 29 36.11 13.13 10.21
CA LEU A 29 35.00 12.33 10.73
C LEU A 29 33.64 12.78 10.19
N LEU A 30 33.41 14.10 10.14
CA LEU A 30 32.17 14.65 9.59
C LEU A 30 32.01 14.36 8.10
N VAL A 31 33.09 14.52 7.32
CA VAL A 31 33.09 14.19 5.89
C VAL A 31 32.84 12.70 5.66
N ALA A 32 33.46 11.81 6.46
CA ALA A 32 33.24 10.38 6.39
C ALA A 32 31.79 10.01 6.72
N ALA A 33 31.18 10.66 7.74
CA ALA A 33 29.78 10.46 8.09
C ALA A 33 28.84 10.92 6.96
N ILE A 34 29.12 12.05 6.31
CA ILE A 34 28.34 12.56 5.16
C ILE A 34 28.43 11.58 3.99
N ILE A 35 29.65 11.09 3.65
CA ILE A 35 29.83 10.12 2.58
C ILE A 35 29.08 8.82 2.90
N GLY A 36 29.14 8.34 4.14
CA GLY A 36 28.42 7.15 4.58
C GLY A 36 26.88 7.29 4.45
N THR A 37 26.33 8.44 4.86
CA THR A 37 24.89 8.72 4.72
C THR A 37 24.47 8.84 3.26
N LEU A 38 25.26 9.48 2.40
CA LEU A 38 24.99 9.55 0.97
C LEU A 38 25.03 8.18 0.30
N ALA A 39 26.02 7.35 0.63
CA ALA A 39 26.11 5.98 0.12
C ALA A 39 24.89 5.15 0.56
N TYR A 40 24.48 5.25 1.82
CA TYR A 40 23.29 4.60 2.32
C TYR A 40 22.00 5.01 1.56
N ILE A 41 21.82 6.31 1.33
CA ILE A 41 20.67 6.84 0.57
C ILE A 41 20.67 6.28 -0.87
N VAL A 42 21.82 6.26 -1.53
CA VAL A 42 21.94 5.73 -2.90
C VAL A 42 21.58 4.24 -2.94
N VAL A 43 22.13 3.43 -2.03
CA VAL A 43 21.83 1.99 -1.97
C VAL A 43 20.34 1.76 -1.67
N LYS A 44 19.77 2.50 -0.74
CA LYS A 44 18.34 2.44 -0.43
C LYS A 44 17.48 2.73 -1.65
N ASN A 45 17.75 3.84 -2.36
CA ASN A 45 17.00 4.23 -3.55
C ASN A 45 17.13 3.20 -4.70
N LEU A 46 18.31 2.60 -4.86
CA LEU A 46 18.51 1.54 -5.85
C LEU A 46 17.69 0.28 -5.52
N ASN A 47 17.66 -0.12 -4.26
CA ASN A 47 16.86 -1.27 -3.82
C ASN A 47 15.36 -1.01 -4.03
N GLU A 48 14.84 0.13 -3.60
CA GLU A 48 13.43 0.49 -3.81
C GLU A 48 13.05 0.52 -5.30
N ASN A 49 13.93 1.03 -6.17
CA ASN A 49 13.69 1.03 -7.61
C ASN A 49 13.72 -0.38 -8.23
N ASN A 50 14.58 -1.27 -7.72
CA ASN A 50 14.62 -2.66 -8.18
C ASN A 50 13.36 -3.41 -7.73
N GLU A 51 12.89 -3.21 -6.50
CA GLU A 51 11.62 -3.77 -6.01
C GLU A 51 10.45 -3.30 -6.87
N ARG A 52 10.36 -2.01 -7.18
CA ARG A 52 9.33 -1.48 -8.07
C ARG A 52 9.35 -2.14 -9.45
N LYS A 53 10.52 -2.26 -10.09
CA LYS A 53 10.66 -2.96 -11.37
C LYS A 53 10.20 -4.42 -11.30
N SER A 54 10.50 -5.10 -10.19
CA SER A 54 10.03 -6.48 -9.96
C SER A 54 8.50 -6.53 -9.92
N LEU A 55 7.84 -5.59 -9.24
CA LEU A 55 6.38 -5.49 -9.16
C LEU A 55 5.76 -5.17 -10.53
N ASP A 56 6.34 -4.24 -11.30
CA ASP A 56 5.90 -3.93 -12.65
C ASP A 56 6.04 -5.15 -13.59
N ASN A 57 7.09 -5.94 -13.44
CA ASN A 57 7.27 -7.19 -14.18
C ASN A 57 6.22 -8.23 -13.80
N ILE A 58 5.87 -8.37 -12.52
CA ILE A 58 4.80 -9.26 -12.06
C ILE A 58 3.48 -8.83 -12.69
N ALA A 59 3.13 -7.54 -12.65
CA ALA A 59 1.93 -7.03 -13.29
C ALA A 59 1.94 -7.30 -14.80
N GLY A 60 3.03 -7.02 -15.50
CA GLY A 60 3.18 -7.29 -16.93
C GLY A 60 3.07 -8.77 -17.30
N SER A 61 3.56 -9.67 -16.43
CA SER A 61 3.55 -11.12 -16.68
C SER A 61 2.19 -11.77 -16.44
N TYR A 62 1.46 -11.35 -15.41
CA TYR A 62 0.25 -12.04 -14.95
C TYR A 62 -1.05 -11.25 -15.13
N ALA A 63 -0.97 -9.96 -15.44
CA ALA A 63 -2.12 -9.05 -15.53
C ALA A 63 -2.09 -8.15 -16.78
N SER A 64 -1.44 -8.57 -17.84
CA SER A 64 -1.25 -7.78 -19.08
C SER A 64 -2.54 -7.39 -19.78
N GLY A 65 -3.66 -8.07 -19.51
CA GLY A 65 -4.98 -7.77 -20.08
C GLY A 65 -5.73 -6.63 -19.40
N ILE A 66 -5.27 -6.15 -18.23
CA ILE A 66 -6.00 -5.13 -17.45
C ILE A 66 -5.96 -3.75 -18.14
N GLU A 67 -4.83 -3.37 -18.71
CA GLU A 67 -4.63 -2.01 -19.24
C GLU A 67 -5.39 -1.74 -20.56
N ASN A 68 -5.78 -2.79 -21.29
CA ASN A 68 -6.41 -2.64 -22.60
C ASN A 68 -7.93 -2.41 -22.57
N GLY A 69 -8.56 -2.27 -21.41
CA GLY A 69 -9.94 -1.78 -21.24
C GLY A 69 -11.04 -2.56 -21.98
N THR A 70 -10.70 -3.65 -22.67
CA THR A 70 -11.61 -4.38 -23.54
C THR A 70 -12.08 -5.64 -22.83
N THR A 71 -13.05 -5.50 -21.94
CA THR A 71 -13.84 -6.64 -21.48
C THR A 71 -14.77 -7.06 -22.63
N SER A 72 -14.28 -7.89 -23.55
CA SER A 72 -15.14 -8.56 -24.54
C SER A 72 -16.00 -9.58 -23.79
N ALA A 73 -17.27 -9.28 -23.70
CA ALA A 73 -18.26 -10.23 -23.22
C ALA A 73 -18.58 -11.22 -24.35
N THR A 74 -18.13 -12.47 -24.22
CA THR A 74 -18.53 -13.54 -25.13
C THR A 74 -19.75 -14.27 -24.53
N GLU A 75 -20.85 -14.31 -25.25
CA GLU A 75 -22.00 -15.12 -24.86
C GLU A 75 -21.69 -16.61 -25.08
N VAL A 76 -21.68 -17.38 -24.00
CA VAL A 76 -21.64 -18.83 -24.06
C VAL A 76 -23.06 -19.36 -23.85
N THR A 77 -23.68 -19.81 -24.92
CA THR A 77 -25.00 -20.47 -24.90
C THR A 77 -24.87 -21.89 -24.38
N SER A 78 -25.31 -22.10 -23.14
CA SER A 78 -25.62 -23.44 -22.59
C SER A 78 -26.99 -23.37 -21.90
N PRO A 79 -27.86 -24.37 -22.01
CA PRO A 79 -29.26 -24.26 -21.61
C PRO A 79 -29.49 -24.44 -20.09
N SER A 80 -28.82 -23.68 -19.27
CA SER A 80 -29.05 -23.63 -17.82
C SER A 80 -28.57 -22.27 -17.30
N ILE A 81 -29.47 -21.31 -17.12
CA ILE A 81 -29.28 -19.99 -16.54
C ILE A 81 -28.10 -19.23 -17.21
N ASN A 82 -28.43 -18.33 -18.10
CA ASN A 82 -27.47 -17.54 -18.88
C ASN A 82 -26.76 -16.49 -17.99
N VAL A 83 -25.79 -16.93 -17.18
CA VAL A 83 -24.91 -16.03 -16.43
C VAL A 83 -23.81 -15.57 -17.37
N LYS A 84 -23.88 -14.32 -17.80
CA LYS A 84 -22.85 -13.69 -18.63
C LYS A 84 -21.52 -13.68 -17.86
N LYS A 85 -20.55 -14.47 -18.30
CA LYS A 85 -19.19 -14.47 -17.71
C LYS A 85 -18.32 -13.44 -18.38
N VAL A 86 -17.52 -12.72 -17.60
CA VAL A 86 -16.51 -11.79 -18.12
C VAL A 86 -15.14 -12.48 -18.18
N GLU A 87 -14.26 -11.99 -19.06
CA GLU A 87 -12.88 -12.49 -19.13
C GLU A 87 -12.13 -12.14 -17.85
N ASN A 88 -11.33 -13.10 -17.34
CA ASN A 88 -10.39 -12.85 -16.25
C ASN A 88 -9.01 -12.53 -16.86
N PRO A 89 -8.50 -11.29 -16.75
CA PRO A 89 -7.20 -10.94 -17.33
C PRO A 89 -6.01 -11.44 -16.49
N ILE A 90 -6.26 -12.12 -15.34
CA ILE A 90 -5.24 -12.55 -14.39
C ILE A 90 -4.98 -14.04 -14.51
N ASP A 91 -3.72 -14.44 -14.68
CA ASP A 91 -3.30 -15.84 -14.66
C ASP A 91 -3.11 -16.34 -13.22
N PHE A 92 -4.24 -16.55 -12.52
CA PHE A 92 -4.21 -17.08 -11.14
C PHE A 92 -3.59 -18.46 -11.05
N LYS A 93 -3.69 -19.29 -12.09
CA LYS A 93 -3.13 -20.64 -12.07
C LYS A 93 -1.60 -20.58 -11.91
N SER A 94 -0.94 -19.75 -12.70
CA SER A 94 0.51 -19.58 -12.63
C SER A 94 0.94 -18.83 -11.36
N LEU A 95 0.17 -17.83 -10.92
CA LEU A 95 0.43 -17.09 -9.67
C LEU A 95 0.37 -18.01 -8.44
N GLN A 96 -0.66 -18.85 -8.34
CA GLN A 96 -0.86 -19.76 -7.20
C GLN A 96 0.12 -20.93 -7.19
N GLN A 97 0.72 -21.27 -8.33
CA GLN A 97 1.86 -22.19 -8.38
C GLN A 97 3.13 -21.56 -7.74
N GLN A 98 3.30 -20.26 -7.84
CA GLN A 98 4.41 -19.56 -7.18
C GLN A 98 4.16 -19.42 -5.69
N ASN A 99 2.93 -19.02 -5.31
CA ASN A 99 2.54 -18.89 -3.91
C ASN A 99 1.03 -19.05 -3.75
N SER A 100 0.60 -20.09 -3.07
CA SER A 100 -0.82 -20.40 -2.81
C SER A 100 -1.52 -19.40 -1.88
N ASP A 101 -0.78 -18.50 -1.25
CA ASP A 101 -1.33 -17.41 -0.43
C ASP A 101 -1.90 -16.28 -1.29
N ILE A 102 -1.57 -16.24 -2.60
CA ILE A 102 -2.18 -15.30 -3.54
C ILE A 102 -3.61 -15.75 -3.83
N TYR A 103 -4.59 -14.93 -3.44
CA TYR A 103 -6.00 -15.28 -3.59
C TYR A 103 -6.79 -14.30 -4.45
N SER A 104 -6.27 -13.10 -4.68
CA SER A 104 -6.91 -12.10 -5.52
C SER A 104 -5.87 -11.15 -6.15
N TRP A 105 -6.36 -10.25 -6.98
CA TRP A 105 -5.60 -9.19 -7.62
C TRP A 105 -6.37 -7.88 -7.51
N ILE A 106 -5.71 -6.79 -7.08
CA ILE A 106 -6.31 -5.46 -7.00
C ILE A 106 -5.78 -4.54 -8.10
N TYR A 107 -6.69 -3.80 -8.73
CA TYR A 107 -6.37 -2.79 -9.72
C TYR A 107 -7.17 -1.50 -9.50
N ILE A 108 -6.50 -0.34 -9.51
CA ILE A 108 -7.13 0.98 -9.44
C ILE A 108 -6.60 1.83 -10.60
N PRO A 109 -7.46 2.20 -11.57
CA PRO A 109 -7.07 3.02 -12.71
C PRO A 109 -6.42 4.34 -12.30
N ASN A 110 -5.46 4.80 -13.10
CA ASN A 110 -4.73 6.05 -12.88
C ASN A 110 -3.94 6.11 -11.56
N THR A 111 -3.65 4.96 -10.94
CA THR A 111 -2.73 4.81 -9.81
C THR A 111 -1.68 3.75 -10.15
N ASN A 112 -0.70 3.55 -9.26
CA ASN A 112 0.24 2.43 -9.38
C ASN A 112 -0.30 1.14 -8.73
N VAL A 113 -1.55 1.13 -8.24
CA VAL A 113 -2.14 -0.05 -7.61
C VAL A 113 -2.56 -1.05 -8.68
N ASN A 114 -1.72 -2.05 -8.90
CA ASN A 114 -1.91 -3.16 -9.83
C ASN A 114 -1.10 -4.37 -9.32
N TYR A 115 -1.62 -5.05 -8.30
CA TYR A 115 -0.87 -6.00 -7.49
C TYR A 115 -1.65 -7.25 -7.14
N PRO A 116 -0.97 -8.41 -6.97
CA PRO A 116 -1.55 -9.56 -6.28
C PRO A 116 -1.85 -9.21 -4.82
N VAL A 117 -2.90 -9.82 -4.28
CA VAL A 117 -3.28 -9.73 -2.87
C VAL A 117 -3.05 -11.08 -2.22
N LEU A 118 -2.37 -11.05 -1.07
CA LEU A 118 -1.96 -12.26 -0.35
C LEU A 118 -2.61 -12.32 1.03
N GLN A 119 -2.75 -13.54 1.53
CA GLN A 119 -3.14 -13.77 2.93
C GLN A 119 -2.42 -15.01 3.43
N SER A 120 -1.56 -14.82 4.42
CA SER A 120 -0.94 -15.94 5.14
C SER A 120 -1.98 -16.62 6.05
N HIS A 121 -1.87 -17.93 6.20
CA HIS A 121 -2.67 -18.73 7.14
C HIS A 121 -1.91 -19.05 8.44
N LEU A 122 -0.69 -18.51 8.60
CA LEU A 122 0.18 -18.76 9.77
C LEU A 122 0.51 -17.48 10.53
N ASP A 123 0.66 -16.34 9.82
CA ASP A 123 1.06 -15.08 10.40
C ASP A 123 0.35 -13.94 9.66
N ASP A 124 -0.49 -13.20 10.38
CA ASP A 124 -1.25 -12.06 9.85
C ASP A 124 -0.38 -10.94 9.27
N ASN A 125 0.87 -10.83 9.70
CA ASN A 125 1.80 -9.77 9.30
C ASN A 125 2.94 -10.26 8.39
N LEU A 126 2.93 -11.52 7.95
CA LEU A 126 4.00 -12.06 7.08
C LEU A 126 4.27 -11.13 5.89
N TYR A 127 3.21 -10.71 5.21
CA TYR A 127 3.32 -9.90 3.99
C TYR A 127 3.49 -8.39 4.24
N LEU A 128 3.63 -7.98 5.51
CA LEU A 128 4.03 -6.62 5.83
C LEU A 128 5.46 -6.32 5.32
N ASP A 129 6.35 -7.32 5.37
CA ASP A 129 7.75 -7.19 4.99
C ASP A 129 8.29 -8.39 4.17
N HIS A 130 7.40 -9.11 3.46
CA HIS A 130 7.76 -10.19 2.55
C HIS A 130 7.08 -10.03 1.19
N ASP A 131 7.83 -10.37 0.12
CA ASP A 131 7.35 -10.39 -1.25
C ASP A 131 6.47 -11.62 -1.56
N ILE A 132 5.99 -11.71 -2.81
CA ILE A 132 5.17 -12.84 -3.26
C ILE A 132 5.91 -14.19 -3.22
N TYR A 133 7.24 -14.19 -3.14
CA TYR A 133 8.08 -15.40 -3.04
C TYR A 133 8.45 -15.73 -1.59
N LYS A 134 7.89 -14.99 -0.63
CA LYS A 134 8.20 -15.09 0.82
C LYS A 134 9.63 -14.71 1.18
N ASN A 135 10.31 -13.93 0.33
CA ASN A 135 11.57 -13.31 0.66
C ASN A 135 11.33 -12.01 1.40
N TYR A 136 12.23 -11.66 2.31
CA TYR A 136 12.19 -10.34 2.95
C TYR A 136 12.25 -9.23 1.90
N SER A 137 11.32 -8.30 1.96
CA SER A 137 11.23 -7.11 1.13
C SER A 137 10.65 -5.98 1.96
N PHE A 138 11.36 -4.86 2.04
CA PHE A 138 10.89 -3.69 2.81
C PHE A 138 9.54 -3.14 2.33
N SER A 139 9.25 -3.28 1.04
CA SER A 139 7.96 -2.87 0.46
C SER A 139 6.82 -3.84 0.79
N GLY A 140 7.13 -5.05 1.25
CA GLY A 140 6.15 -6.09 1.51
C GLY A 140 5.29 -6.45 0.29
N SER A 141 4.06 -6.83 0.52
CA SER A 141 3.03 -7.10 -0.48
C SER A 141 1.71 -6.43 -0.08
N ILE A 142 0.74 -6.40 -1.00
CA ILE A 142 -0.64 -6.07 -0.62
C ILE A 142 -1.27 -7.32 0.01
N TYR A 143 -1.83 -7.18 1.20
CA TYR A 143 -2.32 -8.33 1.94
C TYR A 143 -3.57 -8.04 2.78
N SER A 144 -4.25 -9.09 3.17
CA SER A 144 -5.29 -9.09 4.20
C SER A 144 -4.89 -10.01 5.35
N GLN A 145 -5.52 -9.85 6.50
CA GLN A 145 -5.33 -10.68 7.68
C GLN A 145 -6.38 -11.80 7.75
N MET A 146 -6.11 -12.86 8.53
CA MET A 146 -6.96 -14.06 8.66
C MET A 146 -8.37 -13.78 9.21
N CYS A 147 -8.58 -12.62 9.84
CA CYS A 147 -9.91 -12.19 10.25
C CYS A 147 -10.86 -11.91 9.08
N ASN A 148 -10.33 -11.73 7.86
CA ASN A 148 -11.11 -11.61 6.63
C ASN A 148 -11.08 -12.91 5.83
N LYS A 149 -12.22 -13.23 5.22
CA LYS A 149 -12.33 -14.33 4.26
C LYS A 149 -11.72 -13.94 2.91
N ARG A 150 -11.11 -14.91 2.24
CA ARG A 150 -10.47 -14.72 0.93
C ARG A 150 -11.46 -14.51 -0.23
N ASP A 151 -12.76 -14.79 -0.01
CA ASP A 151 -13.81 -14.70 -1.03
C ASP A 151 -14.54 -13.33 -1.04
N TYR A 152 -14.10 -12.37 -0.21
CA TYR A 152 -14.73 -11.06 -0.06
C TYR A 152 -16.21 -11.12 0.36
N SER A 153 -16.62 -12.19 1.04
CA SER A 153 -18.00 -12.37 1.53
C SER A 153 -18.28 -11.58 2.81
N ASP A 154 -17.27 -11.11 3.51
CA ASP A 154 -17.43 -10.32 4.74
C ASP A 154 -18.07 -8.96 4.47
N ARG A 155 -18.74 -8.41 5.49
CA ARG A 155 -19.28 -7.03 5.44
C ARG A 155 -18.21 -5.98 5.23
N VAL A 156 -17.04 -6.19 5.84
CA VAL A 156 -15.85 -5.32 5.70
C VAL A 156 -14.63 -6.18 5.45
N THR A 157 -13.95 -5.93 4.34
CA THR A 157 -12.64 -6.51 4.03
C THR A 157 -11.59 -5.42 4.03
N VAL A 158 -10.49 -5.63 4.75
CA VAL A 158 -9.39 -4.67 4.82
C VAL A 158 -8.17 -5.21 4.09
N LEU A 159 -7.66 -4.43 3.13
CA LEU A 159 -6.38 -4.67 2.48
C LEU A 159 -5.36 -3.66 2.96
N TYR A 160 -4.17 -4.15 3.28
CA TYR A 160 -3.05 -3.37 3.78
C TYR A 160 -1.96 -3.26 2.72
N GLY A 161 -1.28 -2.13 2.68
CA GLY A 161 -0.11 -1.91 1.83
C GLY A 161 0.69 -0.70 2.28
N HIS A 162 2.01 -0.75 2.11
CA HIS A 162 2.90 0.34 2.49
C HIS A 162 2.67 1.62 1.68
N ASN A 163 3.04 2.75 2.31
CA ASN A 163 3.20 4.04 1.65
C ASN A 163 4.68 4.22 1.28
N MET A 164 5.07 3.75 0.09
CA MET A 164 6.45 3.76 -0.35
C MET A 164 6.85 5.09 -1.00
N ALA A 165 8.04 5.61 -0.69
CA ALA A 165 8.54 6.86 -1.26
C ALA A 165 8.70 6.83 -2.79
N ASN A 166 8.96 5.64 -3.37
CA ASN A 166 9.02 5.42 -4.82
C ASN A 166 7.65 5.33 -5.51
N GLY A 167 6.56 5.50 -4.77
CA GLY A 167 5.20 5.47 -5.28
C GLY A 167 4.61 4.07 -5.51
N SER A 168 5.30 2.99 -5.09
CA SER A 168 4.76 1.63 -5.15
C SER A 168 3.81 1.32 -3.99
N MET A 169 3.26 0.12 -3.98
CA MET A 169 2.26 -0.36 -3.04
C MET A 169 1.03 0.57 -3.00
N PHE A 170 0.61 1.00 -1.82
CA PHE A 170 -0.53 1.91 -1.66
C PHE A 170 -0.16 3.40 -1.59
N ALA A 171 1.09 3.77 -1.90
CA ALA A 171 1.52 5.16 -1.87
C ALA A 171 0.66 6.07 -2.75
N THR A 172 0.25 5.60 -3.94
CA THR A 172 -0.56 6.40 -4.86
C THR A 172 -2.03 6.54 -4.46
N LEU A 173 -2.49 5.87 -3.39
CA LEU A 173 -3.79 6.16 -2.77
C LEU A 173 -3.86 7.59 -2.24
N HIS A 174 -2.74 8.18 -1.86
CA HIS A 174 -2.67 9.59 -1.45
C HIS A 174 -3.08 10.59 -2.55
N ARG A 175 -3.18 10.17 -3.82
CA ARG A 175 -3.76 11.01 -4.88
C ARG A 175 -5.24 11.32 -4.64
N PHE A 176 -5.93 10.48 -3.87
CA PHE A 176 -7.34 10.72 -3.50
C PHE A 176 -7.53 11.86 -2.49
N TYR A 177 -6.45 12.50 -1.99
CA TYR A 177 -6.55 13.81 -1.32
C TYR A 177 -7.01 14.91 -2.26
N ASP A 178 -6.65 14.82 -3.53
CA ASP A 178 -7.11 15.76 -4.55
C ASP A 178 -8.57 15.46 -4.94
N ALA A 179 -9.44 16.46 -4.80
CA ALA A 179 -10.86 16.31 -5.05
C ALA A 179 -11.19 16.01 -6.52
N ASP A 180 -10.42 16.58 -7.46
CA ASP A 180 -10.61 16.33 -8.89
C ASP A 180 -10.20 14.90 -9.23
N PHE A 181 -9.09 14.42 -8.66
CA PHE A 181 -8.68 13.03 -8.82
C PHE A 181 -9.72 12.07 -8.23
N PHE A 182 -10.19 12.34 -7.00
CA PHE A 182 -11.22 11.55 -6.35
C PHE A 182 -12.49 11.50 -7.22
N ASN A 183 -12.96 12.63 -7.74
CA ASN A 183 -14.18 12.69 -8.56
C ASN A 183 -14.06 11.93 -9.87
N LYS A 184 -12.89 11.96 -10.53
CA LYS A 184 -12.63 11.29 -11.81
C LYS A 184 -12.40 9.79 -11.67
N ASN A 185 -11.84 9.33 -10.54
CA ASN A 185 -11.44 7.94 -10.32
C ASN A 185 -12.40 7.28 -9.31
N ARG A 186 -13.36 6.53 -9.83
CA ARG A 186 -14.50 6.04 -9.05
C ARG A 186 -14.38 4.60 -8.57
N TYR A 187 -13.59 3.75 -9.25
CA TYR A 187 -13.70 2.32 -9.07
C TYR A 187 -12.40 1.67 -8.65
N ILE A 188 -12.54 0.66 -7.80
CA ILE A 188 -11.53 -0.34 -7.47
C ILE A 188 -12.01 -1.65 -8.08
N TYR A 189 -11.14 -2.34 -8.78
CA TYR A 189 -11.39 -3.67 -9.31
C TYR A 189 -10.62 -4.71 -8.52
N VAL A 190 -11.31 -5.75 -8.10
CA VAL A 190 -10.70 -6.91 -7.47
C VAL A 190 -11.07 -8.13 -8.32
N TYR A 191 -10.05 -8.87 -8.72
CA TYR A 191 -10.20 -10.15 -9.41
C TYR A 191 -9.89 -11.28 -8.45
N THR A 192 -10.71 -12.30 -8.45
CA THR A 192 -10.43 -13.60 -7.85
C THR A 192 -10.33 -14.65 -8.99
N PRO A 193 -9.95 -15.91 -8.73
CA PRO A 193 -9.87 -16.92 -9.78
C PRO A 193 -11.17 -17.09 -10.60
N ASP A 194 -12.31 -16.77 -10.01
CA ASP A 194 -13.64 -17.05 -10.60
C ASP A 194 -14.57 -15.82 -10.68
N ARG A 195 -14.14 -14.66 -10.18
CA ARG A 195 -14.99 -13.46 -10.07
C ARG A 195 -14.24 -12.18 -10.36
N LYS A 196 -14.97 -11.16 -10.85
CA LYS A 196 -14.57 -9.77 -10.90
C LYS A 196 -15.49 -8.95 -10.02
N LEU A 197 -14.94 -8.35 -8.98
CA LEU A 197 -15.64 -7.47 -8.05
C LEU A 197 -15.33 -6.01 -8.42
N THR A 198 -16.38 -5.19 -8.54
CA THR A 198 -16.24 -3.75 -8.79
C THR A 198 -16.77 -2.98 -7.59
N TYR A 199 -15.87 -2.28 -6.92
CA TYR A 199 -16.21 -1.41 -5.79
C TYR A 199 -16.23 0.05 -6.26
N GLU A 200 -17.27 0.79 -5.88
CA GLU A 200 -17.31 2.25 -6.04
C GLU A 200 -16.68 2.91 -4.82
N ILE A 201 -15.65 3.74 -5.02
CA ILE A 201 -15.01 4.50 -3.95
C ILE A 201 -16.03 5.50 -3.38
N VAL A 202 -16.36 5.38 -2.12
CA VAL A 202 -17.35 6.23 -1.43
C VAL A 202 -16.71 7.32 -0.59
N SER A 203 -15.54 7.04 0.01
CA SER A 203 -14.78 8.03 0.77
C SER A 203 -13.29 7.73 0.80
N ALA A 204 -12.51 8.80 1.02
CA ALA A 204 -11.08 8.75 1.24
C ALA A 204 -10.71 9.79 2.30
N PHE A 205 -10.06 9.37 3.40
CA PHE A 205 -9.81 10.24 4.55
C PHE A 205 -8.68 9.72 5.45
N GLU A 206 -8.17 10.61 6.30
CA GLU A 206 -7.22 10.26 7.35
C GLU A 206 -7.92 9.62 8.54
N TYR A 207 -7.31 8.58 9.09
CA TYR A 207 -7.79 7.81 10.22
C TYR A 207 -6.66 7.59 11.22
N ASP A 208 -7.00 7.33 12.47
CA ASP A 208 -6.00 7.00 13.49
C ASP A 208 -5.37 5.61 13.29
N ASN A 209 -4.51 5.19 14.22
CA ASN A 209 -3.79 3.92 14.15
C ASN A 209 -4.61 2.71 14.62
N ARG A 210 -5.90 2.88 14.98
CA ARG A 210 -6.72 1.75 15.44
C ARG A 210 -6.89 0.72 14.35
N HIS A 211 -6.83 -0.53 14.76
CA HIS A 211 -7.06 -1.66 13.87
C HIS A 211 -8.57 -1.81 13.60
N ILE A 212 -9.00 -1.60 12.36
CA ILE A 212 -10.43 -1.56 11.99
C ILE A 212 -11.15 -2.83 12.41
N MET A 213 -10.64 -4.01 12.03
CA MET A 213 -11.29 -5.29 12.32
C MET A 213 -11.37 -5.64 13.81
N ASN A 214 -10.47 -5.07 14.63
CA ASN A 214 -10.49 -5.26 16.08
C ASN A 214 -11.30 -4.17 16.82
N SER A 215 -11.63 -3.08 16.13
CA SER A 215 -12.31 -1.93 16.74
C SER A 215 -13.83 -1.97 16.58
N PHE A 216 -14.31 -2.80 15.64
CA PHE A 216 -15.74 -2.89 15.32
C PHE A 216 -16.16 -4.37 15.22
N ASP A 217 -17.25 -4.73 15.90
CA ASP A 217 -17.91 -6.02 15.68
C ASP A 217 -18.87 -5.90 14.50
N PHE A 218 -18.38 -6.22 13.31
CA PHE A 218 -19.19 -6.15 12.10
C PHE A 218 -20.28 -7.24 11.99
N SER A 219 -20.38 -8.14 12.94
CA SER A 219 -21.53 -9.07 13.04
C SER A 219 -22.77 -8.39 13.65
N ASP A 220 -22.59 -7.31 14.41
CA ASP A 220 -23.67 -6.49 14.96
C ASP A 220 -24.12 -5.45 13.92
N ASP A 221 -25.41 -5.45 13.59
CA ASP A 221 -26.00 -4.53 12.60
C ASP A 221 -25.92 -3.05 13.03
N ASN A 222 -26.01 -2.76 14.33
CA ASN A 222 -25.91 -1.39 14.83
C ASN A 222 -24.47 -0.88 14.69
N VAL A 223 -23.49 -1.69 15.09
CA VAL A 223 -22.06 -1.34 14.96
C VAL A 223 -21.70 -1.16 13.49
N PHE A 224 -22.20 -2.02 12.60
CA PHE A 224 -21.96 -1.88 11.17
C PHE A 224 -22.65 -0.64 10.60
N SER A 225 -23.88 -0.34 11.02
CA SER A 225 -24.59 0.90 10.64
C SER A 225 -23.81 2.15 11.08
N ASP A 226 -23.27 2.18 12.31
CA ASP A 226 -22.45 3.28 12.81
C ASP A 226 -21.15 3.42 12.00
N TYR A 227 -20.53 2.31 11.62
CA TYR A 227 -19.36 2.31 10.74
C TYR A 227 -19.70 2.88 9.35
N LEU A 228 -20.82 2.50 8.75
CA LEU A 228 -21.30 3.08 7.48
C LEU A 228 -21.57 4.58 7.59
N ASN A 229 -22.13 5.05 8.71
CA ASN A 229 -22.31 6.47 8.99
C ASN A 229 -20.96 7.20 9.11
N MET A 230 -19.95 6.58 9.75
CA MET A 230 -18.60 7.12 9.82
C MET A 230 -17.97 7.24 8.41
N ILE A 231 -18.13 6.25 7.54
CA ILE A 231 -17.64 6.30 6.14
C ILE A 231 -18.26 7.47 5.38
N LYS A 232 -19.57 7.70 5.58
CA LYS A 232 -20.29 8.80 4.92
C LYS A 232 -19.94 10.16 5.48
N ASN A 233 -19.56 10.24 6.77
CA ASN A 233 -19.26 11.47 7.49
C ASN A 233 -18.00 11.33 8.35
N PRO A 234 -16.82 11.15 7.72
CA PRO A 234 -15.58 10.96 8.48
C PRO A 234 -15.22 12.20 9.29
N HIS A 235 -14.79 12.00 10.53
CA HIS A 235 -14.17 13.04 11.36
C HIS A 235 -12.68 13.16 11.01
N SER A 236 -12.37 13.87 9.94
CA SER A 236 -11.02 14.11 9.47
C SER A 236 -10.90 15.48 8.82
N VAL A 237 -9.71 16.07 8.87
CA VAL A 237 -9.42 17.38 8.23
C VAL A 237 -9.40 17.24 6.71
N SER A 238 -8.90 16.12 6.22
CA SER A 238 -8.76 15.84 4.78
C SER A 238 -9.73 14.73 4.39
N VAL A 239 -10.87 15.12 3.81
CA VAL A 239 -11.95 14.20 3.45
C VAL A 239 -12.41 14.46 2.03
N ASN A 240 -12.41 13.42 1.20
CA ASN A 240 -13.18 13.36 -0.02
C ASN A 240 -14.25 12.26 0.11
N LYS A 241 -15.48 12.57 -0.26
CA LYS A 241 -16.61 11.63 -0.15
C LYS A 241 -17.63 11.81 -1.27
N ARG A 242 -18.35 10.72 -1.59
CA ARG A 242 -19.51 10.74 -2.48
C ARG A 242 -20.80 10.64 -1.68
N ASN A 243 -21.85 11.24 -2.20
CA ASN A 243 -23.18 11.05 -1.66
C ASN A 243 -23.74 9.71 -2.18
N THR A 244 -23.34 8.61 -1.52
CA THR A 244 -23.77 7.25 -1.84
C THR A 244 -24.60 6.72 -0.68
N GLU A 245 -25.77 6.18 -0.97
CA GLU A 245 -26.55 5.46 0.03
C GLU A 245 -25.85 4.14 0.35
N LEU A 246 -25.70 3.86 1.64
CA LEU A 246 -25.13 2.64 2.18
C LEU A 246 -26.12 2.02 3.16
N THR A 247 -26.23 0.70 3.09
CA THR A 247 -27.10 -0.12 3.93
C THR A 247 -26.32 -1.26 4.59
N THR A 248 -26.88 -1.93 5.58
CA THR A 248 -26.26 -3.07 6.25
C THR A 248 -26.15 -4.33 5.37
N ASP A 249 -26.72 -4.32 4.17
CA ASP A 249 -26.54 -5.37 3.16
C ASP A 249 -25.30 -5.15 2.29
N ASP A 250 -24.71 -3.96 2.35
CA ASP A 250 -23.54 -3.61 1.55
C ASP A 250 -22.26 -4.29 2.05
N LYS A 251 -21.31 -4.51 1.13
CA LYS A 251 -19.97 -4.98 1.43
C LYS A 251 -18.97 -3.88 1.16
N ILE A 252 -18.12 -3.62 2.14
CA ILE A 252 -17.14 -2.54 2.11
C ILE A 252 -15.73 -3.12 1.93
N LEU A 253 -15.00 -2.57 0.99
CA LEU A 253 -13.56 -2.77 0.84
C LEU A 253 -12.83 -1.56 1.38
N VAL A 254 -11.92 -1.79 2.31
CA VAL A 254 -11.06 -0.75 2.91
C VAL A 254 -9.63 -0.97 2.45
N LEU A 255 -9.04 0.04 1.83
CA LEU A 255 -7.61 0.06 1.53
C LEU A 255 -6.92 0.94 2.57
N SER A 256 -5.98 0.37 3.30
CA SER A 256 -5.31 1.03 4.42
C SER A 256 -3.81 1.17 4.16
N THR A 257 -3.31 2.39 4.25
CA THR A 257 -1.88 2.71 4.16
C THR A 257 -1.47 3.74 5.22
N CYS A 258 -0.16 3.89 5.47
CA CYS A 258 0.34 4.88 6.42
C CYS A 258 0.21 6.31 5.88
N LEU A 259 0.01 7.29 6.76
CA LEU A 259 0.17 8.70 6.43
C LEU A 259 1.64 9.05 6.16
N ASN A 260 1.88 10.13 5.41
CA ASN A 260 3.24 10.66 5.18
C ASN A 260 3.93 11.10 6.49
N SER A 261 3.16 11.51 7.49
CA SER A 261 3.64 11.83 8.84
C SER A 261 4.13 10.60 9.62
N GLY A 262 3.74 9.39 9.19
CA GLY A 262 3.98 8.14 9.91
C GLY A 262 3.03 7.88 11.08
N ASP A 263 2.21 8.87 11.46
CA ASP A 263 1.24 8.76 12.56
C ASP A 263 -0.20 8.79 12.02
N GLY A 264 -0.83 7.63 11.98
CA GLY A 264 -2.17 7.43 11.42
C GLY A 264 -2.18 6.65 10.11
N ARG A 265 -3.38 6.51 9.56
CA ARG A 265 -3.67 5.79 8.32
C ARG A 265 -4.41 6.68 7.33
N TYR A 266 -4.17 6.45 6.06
CA TYR A 266 -5.01 6.93 4.99
C TYR A 266 -5.88 5.79 4.50
N LEU A 267 -7.18 5.98 4.53
CA LEU A 267 -8.16 4.99 4.13
C LEU A 267 -8.85 5.42 2.84
N VAL A 268 -8.93 4.49 1.88
CA VAL A 268 -9.82 4.60 0.72
C VAL A 268 -10.84 3.49 0.83
N GLN A 269 -12.13 3.85 0.86
CA GLN A 269 -13.22 2.91 1.10
C GLN A 269 -14.15 2.82 -0.09
N GLY A 270 -14.45 1.60 -0.52
CA GLY A 270 -15.34 1.30 -1.63
C GLY A 270 -16.50 0.40 -1.21
N VAL A 271 -17.68 0.61 -1.79
CA VAL A 271 -18.85 -0.27 -1.66
C VAL A 271 -18.97 -1.17 -2.89
N LEU A 272 -19.24 -2.44 -2.69
CA LEU A 272 -19.42 -3.42 -3.78
C LEU A 272 -20.64 -3.03 -4.63
N LYS A 273 -20.43 -2.84 -5.92
CA LYS A 273 -21.50 -2.52 -6.90
C LYS A 273 -21.77 -3.65 -7.88
N LYS A 274 -20.73 -4.41 -8.24
CA LYS A 274 -20.89 -5.55 -9.17
C LYS A 274 -20.04 -6.70 -8.69
N ASP A 275 -20.57 -7.86 -8.92
CA ASP A 275 -20.00 -9.14 -8.60
C ASP A 275 -20.29 -10.08 -9.80
N GLU A 276 -19.31 -10.22 -10.67
CA GLU A 276 -19.45 -10.83 -11.98
C GLU A 276 -18.60 -12.10 -12.03
N PRO A 277 -19.18 -13.28 -12.36
CA PRO A 277 -18.40 -14.48 -12.56
C PRO A 277 -17.47 -14.34 -13.77
N THR A 278 -16.24 -14.88 -13.63
CA THR A 278 -15.24 -14.91 -14.72
C THR A 278 -15.13 -16.29 -15.35
N LYS A 279 -14.54 -16.32 -16.57
CA LYS A 279 -14.21 -17.58 -17.28
C LYS A 279 -12.88 -18.11 -16.80
#